data_252e686c37d3c1c116184f77bdaadea3
#
_entry.id   252e686c37d3c1c116184f77bdaadea3
#
_cell.length_a   1.000
_cell.length_b   1.000
_cell.length_c   1.000
_cell.angle_alpha   90.00
_cell.angle_beta   90.00
_cell.angle_gamma   90.00
#
_symmetry.space_group_name_H-M   'P 1'
#
loop_
_entity.id
_entity.type
_entity.pdbx_description
1 polymer ?
#
loop_
_entity_poly.entity_id
_entity_poly.type
_entity_poly.pdbx_seq_one_letter_code
_entity_poly.pdbx_strand_id
1 'polypeptide(L)'
;MKRVFAILTVIALSPAMSLAEGHDLFSNKFFSTITSEEMMEGKTGHIHHATNDSLWDWTDAPDGWPKANSAKCHLSNVLSDEKKPLFGVWFCESIDPDGDVSLWSGSWNVAEKSSIGQLVGGTGKYTNAGPRKCNLKTLVRISDTQKLHECVAIK
;
A
#
# COMPACT_ATOMS: atom_id res chain seq x y z
N MET A 1 -1.83 9.66 -74.70
CA MET A 1 -2.54 9.31 -73.46
C MET A 1 -1.51 9.25 -72.33
N LYS A 2 -1.42 10.31 -71.50
CA LYS A 2 -0.49 10.38 -70.37
C LYS A 2 -1.27 10.03 -69.09
N ARG A 3 -0.95 8.91 -68.44
CA ARG A 3 -1.52 8.48 -67.17
C ARG A 3 -0.73 9.15 -66.04
N VAL A 4 -1.40 10.03 -65.28
CA VAL A 4 -0.87 10.64 -64.05
C VAL A 4 -1.23 9.69 -62.89
N PHE A 5 -0.23 9.14 -62.23
CA PHE A 5 -0.39 8.38 -60.99
C PHE A 5 -0.33 9.40 -59.82
N ALA A 6 -1.44 9.55 -59.13
CA ALA A 6 -1.50 10.29 -57.86
C ALA A 6 -1.06 9.34 -56.74
N ILE A 7 0.08 9.66 -56.11
CA ILE A 7 0.54 8.94 -54.91
C ILE A 7 -0.13 9.60 -53.70
N LEU A 8 -1.07 8.86 -53.08
CA LEU A 8 -1.71 9.28 -51.82
C LEU A 8 -0.76 8.92 -50.68
N THR A 9 -0.12 9.94 -50.11
CA THR A 9 0.72 9.80 -48.89
C THR A 9 -0.22 9.79 -47.69
N VAL A 10 -0.45 8.61 -47.12
CA VAL A 10 -1.16 8.43 -45.87
C VAL A 10 -0.20 8.80 -44.71
N ILE A 11 -0.36 9.97 -44.13
CA ILE A 11 0.34 10.35 -42.91
C ILE A 11 -0.37 9.63 -41.75
N ALA A 12 0.23 8.55 -41.28
CA ALA A 12 -0.20 7.91 -40.03
C ALA A 12 0.13 8.83 -38.85
N LEU A 13 -0.86 9.55 -38.35
CA LEU A 13 -0.78 10.20 -37.03
C LEU A 13 -0.80 9.09 -35.98
N SER A 14 0.39 8.68 -35.53
CA SER A 14 0.52 7.92 -34.29
C SER A 14 0.11 8.84 -33.14
N PRO A 15 -0.89 8.48 -32.32
CA PRO A 15 -1.12 9.20 -31.09
C PRO A 15 0.15 9.05 -30.24
N ALA A 16 0.86 10.14 -30.01
CA ALA A 16 1.87 10.19 -28.97
C ALA A 16 1.14 9.87 -27.65
N MET A 17 1.32 8.65 -27.13
CA MET A 17 0.98 8.35 -25.76
C MET A 17 1.84 9.29 -24.91
N SER A 18 1.24 10.39 -24.49
CA SER A 18 1.75 11.18 -23.40
C SER A 18 1.79 10.23 -22.20
N LEU A 19 2.97 9.69 -21.91
CA LEU A 19 3.28 9.16 -20.59
C LEU A 19 3.18 10.38 -19.67
N ALA A 20 2.00 10.62 -19.12
CA ALA A 20 1.84 11.48 -17.98
C ALA A 20 2.80 10.89 -16.93
N GLU A 21 3.88 11.60 -16.63
CA GLU A 21 4.66 11.39 -15.41
C GLU A 21 3.71 11.71 -14.26
N GLY A 22 2.82 10.75 -13.95
CA GLY A 22 1.95 10.82 -12.81
C GLY A 22 2.81 10.95 -11.56
N HIS A 23 2.42 11.78 -10.62
CA HIS A 23 3.08 11.93 -9.33
C HIS A 23 3.21 10.54 -8.68
N ASP A 24 4.40 9.93 -8.80
CA ASP A 24 4.71 8.64 -8.17
C ASP A 24 4.88 8.75 -6.65
N LEU A 25 4.93 9.97 -6.15
CA LEU A 25 5.02 10.24 -4.73
C LEU A 25 3.63 10.22 -4.12
N PHE A 26 3.51 9.52 -3.00
CA PHE A 26 2.30 9.51 -2.21
C PHE A 26 2.66 9.54 -0.73
N SER A 27 1.77 10.07 0.08
CA SER A 27 1.81 9.90 1.53
C SER A 27 0.40 9.66 2.04
N ASN A 28 0.28 8.80 3.03
CA ASN A 28 -0.96 8.63 3.76
C ASN A 28 -0.71 8.61 5.26
N LYS A 29 -1.74 9.02 6.00
CA LYS A 29 -1.86 8.77 7.42
C LYS A 29 -3.00 7.79 7.63
N PHE A 30 -2.82 6.85 8.53
CA PHE A 30 -3.89 5.92 8.82
C PHE A 30 -4.00 5.63 10.30
N PHE A 31 -5.24 5.63 10.73
CA PHE A 31 -5.63 5.23 12.06
C PHE A 31 -6.01 3.75 12.04
N SER A 32 -5.43 2.95 12.92
CA SER A 32 -5.69 1.53 13.04
C SER A 32 -6.22 1.16 14.41
N THR A 33 -7.18 0.23 14.43
CA THR A 33 -7.74 -0.35 15.65
C THR A 33 -7.66 -1.87 15.57
N ILE A 34 -6.98 -2.52 16.52
CA ILE A 34 -6.96 -3.98 16.62
C ILE A 34 -8.37 -4.47 16.99
N THR A 35 -8.89 -5.38 16.18
CA THR A 35 -10.24 -5.97 16.32
C THR A 35 -10.20 -7.39 16.86
N SER A 36 -9.10 -8.11 16.64
CA SER A 36 -8.85 -9.41 17.26
C SER A 36 -7.36 -9.67 17.36
N GLU A 37 -6.96 -10.45 18.35
CA GLU A 37 -5.59 -10.89 18.52
C GLU A 37 -5.51 -12.30 19.11
N GLU A 38 -4.46 -13.04 18.75
CA GLU A 38 -4.16 -14.37 19.25
C GLU A 38 -2.66 -14.49 19.47
N MET A 39 -2.27 -15.14 20.57
CA MET A 39 -0.89 -15.42 20.91
C MET A 39 -0.64 -16.93 20.89
N MET A 40 0.30 -17.37 20.07
CA MET A 40 0.79 -18.75 20.08
C MET A 40 2.13 -18.81 20.81
N GLU A 41 2.23 -19.64 21.82
CA GLU A 41 3.44 -19.83 22.61
C GLU A 41 4.37 -20.87 21.96
N GLY A 42 5.63 -20.52 21.80
CA GLY A 42 6.71 -21.38 21.35
C GLY A 42 7.74 -21.62 22.46
N LYS A 43 8.73 -22.48 22.21
CA LYS A 43 9.81 -22.78 23.18
C LYS A 43 10.80 -21.62 23.35
N THR A 44 10.96 -20.78 22.32
CA THR A 44 11.99 -19.73 22.25
C THR A 44 11.42 -18.41 21.78
N GLY A 45 10.13 -18.18 22.01
CA GLY A 45 9.43 -16.96 21.61
C GLY A 45 7.97 -17.22 21.32
N HIS A 46 7.30 -16.18 20.85
CA HIS A 46 5.86 -16.21 20.60
C HIS A 46 5.56 -15.74 19.19
N ILE A 47 4.44 -16.20 18.64
CA ILE A 47 3.85 -15.62 17.42
C ILE A 47 2.55 -14.94 17.82
N HIS A 48 2.43 -13.67 17.49
CA HIS A 48 1.26 -12.86 17.73
C HIS A 48 0.56 -12.59 16.41
N HIS A 49 -0.66 -13.08 16.23
CA HIS A 49 -1.54 -12.75 15.13
C HIS A 49 -2.53 -11.68 15.57
N ALA A 50 -2.78 -10.70 14.72
CA ALA A 50 -3.79 -9.71 14.95
C ALA A 50 -4.51 -9.34 13.66
N THR A 51 -5.78 -8.95 13.79
CA THR A 51 -6.51 -8.22 12.74
C THR A 51 -6.77 -6.81 13.20
N ASN A 52 -6.78 -5.88 12.27
CA ASN A 52 -7.20 -4.52 12.55
C ASN A 52 -8.08 -3.95 11.44
N ASP A 53 -8.93 -3.01 11.82
CA ASP A 53 -9.60 -2.12 10.90
C ASP A 53 -8.85 -0.79 10.87
N SER A 54 -8.71 -0.21 9.69
CA SER A 54 -7.98 1.03 9.49
C SER A 54 -8.76 1.99 8.61
N LEU A 55 -8.62 3.28 8.91
CA LEU A 55 -9.04 4.36 8.03
C LEU A 55 -7.79 5.06 7.51
N TRP A 56 -7.67 5.14 6.19
CA TRP A 56 -6.53 5.72 5.51
C TRP A 56 -6.92 7.06 4.91
N ASP A 57 -6.14 8.09 5.21
CA ASP A 57 -6.24 9.44 4.65
C ASP A 57 -5.02 9.69 3.76
N TRP A 58 -5.23 9.84 2.48
CA TRP A 58 -4.20 10.11 1.49
C TRP A 58 -3.94 11.61 1.43
N THR A 59 -2.91 12.07 2.10
CA THR A 59 -2.49 13.47 2.11
C THR A 59 -2.00 13.90 0.73
N ASP A 60 -1.19 13.04 0.08
CA ASP A 60 -0.76 13.18 -1.30
C ASP A 60 -1.13 11.89 -2.03
N ALA A 61 -2.25 11.92 -2.72
CA ALA A 61 -2.71 10.77 -3.50
C ALA A 61 -2.22 10.88 -4.94
N PRO A 62 -1.85 9.76 -5.58
CA PRO A 62 -1.67 9.73 -7.02
C PRO A 62 -2.95 10.14 -7.74
N ASP A 63 -2.82 10.67 -8.97
CA ASP A 63 -3.96 11.08 -9.77
C ASP A 63 -4.99 9.95 -9.91
N GLY A 64 -6.26 10.28 -9.68
CA GLY A 64 -7.36 9.33 -9.75
C GLY A 64 -7.54 8.43 -8.51
N TRP A 65 -6.70 8.56 -7.49
CA TRP A 65 -6.90 7.86 -6.23
C TRP A 65 -7.85 8.63 -5.31
N PRO A 66 -8.60 7.94 -4.44
CA PRO A 66 -9.49 8.60 -3.47
C PRO A 66 -8.66 9.30 -2.39
N LYS A 67 -9.28 10.28 -1.73
CA LYS A 67 -8.66 10.93 -0.57
C LYS A 67 -8.67 10.06 0.69
N ALA A 68 -9.60 9.13 0.77
CA ALA A 68 -9.72 8.23 1.91
C ALA A 68 -10.27 6.86 1.50
N ASN A 69 -9.86 5.82 2.21
CA ASN A 69 -10.36 4.46 2.09
C ASN A 69 -10.33 3.73 3.44
N SER A 70 -11.17 2.71 3.56
CA SER A 70 -11.13 1.77 4.68
C SER A 70 -10.25 0.57 4.33
N ALA A 71 -9.61 -0.02 5.33
CA ALA A 71 -8.81 -1.22 5.15
C ALA A 71 -9.01 -2.20 6.29
N LYS A 72 -8.95 -3.48 5.94
CA LYS A 72 -8.80 -4.57 6.90
C LYS A 72 -7.42 -5.17 6.75
N CYS A 73 -6.69 -5.27 7.86
CA CYS A 73 -5.33 -5.76 7.86
C CYS A 73 -5.18 -6.99 8.74
N HIS A 74 -4.29 -7.89 8.33
CA HIS A 74 -3.84 -9.05 9.08
C HIS A 74 -2.35 -8.89 9.37
N LEU A 75 -1.97 -9.11 10.62
CA LEU A 75 -0.60 -8.98 11.11
C LEU A 75 -0.14 -10.29 11.70
N SER A 76 1.14 -10.61 11.51
CA SER A 76 1.81 -11.73 12.14
C SER A 76 3.17 -11.26 12.65
N ASN A 77 3.34 -11.29 13.95
CA ASN A 77 4.52 -10.76 14.63
C ASN A 77 5.27 -11.87 15.35
N VAL A 78 6.58 -11.90 15.20
CA VAL A 78 7.48 -12.76 16.02
C VAL A 78 7.94 -11.93 17.21
N LEU A 79 7.76 -12.49 18.39
CA LEU A 79 8.16 -11.90 19.66
C LEU A 79 9.22 -12.78 20.34
N SER A 80 10.09 -12.16 21.13
CA SER A 80 11.00 -12.88 22.03
C SER A 80 10.25 -13.58 23.18
N ASP A 81 10.97 -14.36 23.99
CA ASP A 81 10.43 -14.96 25.22
C ASP A 81 9.86 -13.92 26.19
N GLU A 82 10.45 -12.72 26.20
CA GLU A 82 9.96 -11.58 26.99
C GLU A 82 8.81 -10.82 26.31
N LYS A 83 8.22 -11.39 25.25
CA LYS A 83 7.15 -10.78 24.44
C LYS A 83 7.54 -9.45 23.80
N LYS A 84 8.85 -9.20 23.60
CA LYS A 84 9.33 -8.03 22.86
C LYS A 84 9.26 -8.28 21.36
N PRO A 85 8.75 -7.34 20.57
CA PRO A 85 8.68 -7.49 19.13
C PRO A 85 10.07 -7.62 18.49
N LEU A 86 10.24 -8.56 17.58
CA LEU A 86 11.46 -8.79 16.80
C LEU A 86 11.26 -8.47 15.33
N PHE A 87 10.21 -9.03 14.75
CA PHE A 87 9.89 -8.95 13.34
C PHE A 87 8.39 -9.11 13.14
N GLY A 88 7.86 -8.55 12.07
CA GLY A 88 6.46 -8.75 11.70
C GLY A 88 6.22 -8.54 10.22
N VAL A 89 5.15 -9.16 9.76
CA VAL A 89 4.59 -8.98 8.42
C VAL A 89 3.13 -8.61 8.53
N TRP A 90 2.63 -7.91 7.54
CA TRP A 90 1.25 -7.53 7.47
C TRP A 90 0.74 -7.53 6.02
N PHE A 91 -0.55 -7.72 5.88
CA PHE A 91 -1.28 -7.65 4.64
C PHE A 91 -2.58 -6.90 4.87
N CYS A 92 -2.91 -5.97 3.99
CA CYS A 92 -4.14 -5.20 4.04
C CYS A 92 -4.90 -5.28 2.72
N GLU A 93 -6.20 -5.45 2.82
CA GLU A 93 -7.16 -5.19 1.77
C GLU A 93 -7.81 -3.84 2.06
N SER A 94 -7.68 -2.90 1.14
CA SER A 94 -8.26 -1.57 1.28
C SER A 94 -9.30 -1.34 0.19
N ILE A 95 -10.48 -0.89 0.60
CA ILE A 95 -11.62 -0.62 -0.30
C ILE A 95 -11.86 0.88 -0.33
N ASP A 96 -11.91 1.44 -1.52
CA ASP A 96 -12.18 2.84 -1.74
C ASP A 96 -13.68 3.13 -1.91
N PRO A 97 -14.10 4.41 -1.93
CA PRO A 97 -15.51 4.78 -2.09
C PRO A 97 -16.15 4.31 -3.40
N ASP A 98 -15.36 4.05 -4.43
CA ASP A 98 -15.85 3.54 -5.72
C ASP A 98 -16.01 2.02 -5.73
N GLY A 99 -15.54 1.34 -4.68
CA GLY A 99 -15.55 -0.10 -4.54
C GLY A 99 -14.33 -0.81 -5.15
N ASP A 100 -13.34 -0.06 -5.63
CA ASP A 100 -12.08 -0.63 -6.07
C ASP A 100 -11.23 -1.07 -4.86
N VAL A 101 -10.54 -2.20 -5.02
CA VAL A 101 -9.72 -2.80 -3.96
C VAL A 101 -8.25 -2.58 -4.24
N SER A 102 -7.49 -2.12 -3.26
CA SER A 102 -6.02 -2.12 -3.28
C SER A 102 -5.48 -3.11 -2.25
N LEU A 103 -4.49 -3.90 -2.67
CA LEU A 103 -3.84 -4.91 -1.86
C LEU A 103 -2.46 -4.42 -1.46
N TRP A 104 -2.20 -4.38 -0.17
CA TRP A 104 -0.96 -3.90 0.41
C TRP A 104 -0.30 -4.99 1.26
N SER A 105 1.00 -5.06 1.22
CA SER A 105 1.79 -5.90 2.13
C SER A 105 2.95 -5.12 2.71
N GLY A 106 3.48 -5.60 3.81
CA GLY A 106 4.67 -5.00 4.37
C GLY A 106 5.29 -5.82 5.48
N SER A 107 6.43 -5.33 5.94
CA SER A 107 7.17 -5.93 7.04
C SER A 107 7.81 -4.84 7.90
N TRP A 108 8.12 -5.20 9.12
CA TRP A 108 8.94 -4.42 10.01
C TRP A 108 9.96 -5.31 10.72
N ASN A 109 11.12 -4.77 10.99
CA ASN A 109 12.23 -5.45 11.64
C ASN A 109 12.88 -4.49 12.65
N VAL A 110 12.86 -4.88 13.93
CA VAL A 110 13.37 -4.02 14.99
C VAL A 110 14.90 -3.90 14.94
N ALA A 111 15.60 -4.99 14.60
CA ALA A 111 17.07 -4.98 14.51
C ALA A 111 17.55 -4.06 13.38
N GLU A 112 16.83 -4.03 12.27
CA GLU A 112 17.15 -3.19 11.11
C GLU A 112 16.55 -1.78 11.21
N LYS A 113 15.68 -1.53 12.20
CA LYS A 113 14.90 -0.30 12.36
C LYS A 113 14.12 0.05 11.08
N SER A 114 13.68 -0.98 10.36
CA SER A 114 12.96 -0.85 9.09
C SER A 114 11.49 -1.15 9.26
N SER A 115 10.66 -0.43 8.54
CA SER A 115 9.25 -0.76 8.36
C SER A 115 8.81 -0.27 6.98
N ILE A 116 8.46 -1.22 6.12
CA ILE A 116 8.18 -0.96 4.70
C ILE A 116 6.80 -1.50 4.37
N GLY A 117 6.03 -0.70 3.63
CA GLY A 117 4.79 -1.09 2.98
C GLY A 117 4.91 -1.04 1.47
N GLN A 118 4.16 -1.88 0.77
CA GLN A 118 4.10 -1.85 -0.68
C GLN A 118 2.72 -2.23 -1.20
N LEU A 119 2.28 -1.55 -2.26
CA LEU A 119 1.15 -1.98 -3.07
C LEU A 119 1.57 -3.20 -3.88
N VAL A 120 0.81 -4.28 -3.77
CA VAL A 120 1.10 -5.55 -4.47
C VAL A 120 0.10 -5.87 -5.57
N GLY A 121 -1.01 -5.13 -5.65
CA GLY A 121 -2.02 -5.30 -6.68
C GLY A 121 -3.36 -4.70 -6.28
N GLY A 122 -4.40 -5.03 -7.03
CA GLY A 122 -5.76 -4.58 -6.75
C GLY A 122 -6.71 -4.74 -7.91
N THR A 123 -7.89 -4.14 -7.80
CA THR A 123 -8.91 -4.08 -8.86
C THR A 123 -9.01 -2.67 -9.43
N GLY A 124 -9.76 -2.50 -10.52
CA GLY A 124 -10.03 -1.20 -11.12
C GLY A 124 -8.77 -0.37 -11.33
N LYS A 125 -8.73 0.81 -10.74
CA LYS A 125 -7.61 1.77 -10.85
C LYS A 125 -6.28 1.24 -10.28
N TYR A 126 -6.32 0.23 -9.42
CA TYR A 126 -5.12 -0.36 -8.78
C TYR A 126 -4.52 -1.54 -9.56
N THR A 127 -5.20 -2.05 -10.60
CA THR A 127 -4.77 -3.23 -11.37
C THR A 127 -3.37 -3.04 -11.98
N ASN A 128 -3.09 -1.83 -12.47
CA ASN A 128 -1.83 -1.50 -13.14
C ASN A 128 -1.05 -0.38 -12.40
N ALA A 129 -1.34 -0.17 -11.13
CA ALA A 129 -0.73 0.93 -10.37
C ALA A 129 0.79 0.77 -10.12
N GLY A 130 1.37 -0.37 -10.52
CA GLY A 130 2.77 -0.68 -10.34
C GLY A 130 3.15 -0.89 -8.85
N PRO A 131 4.36 -1.38 -8.58
CA PRO A 131 4.84 -1.52 -7.22
C PRO A 131 5.11 -0.13 -6.61
N ARG A 132 4.29 0.28 -5.66
CA ARG A 132 4.49 1.51 -4.90
C ARG A 132 4.95 1.15 -3.50
N LYS A 133 6.06 1.69 -3.05
CA LYS A 133 6.66 1.41 -1.74
C LYS A 133 6.64 2.64 -0.86
N CYS A 134 6.52 2.43 0.43
CA CYS A 134 6.61 3.49 1.42
C CYS A 134 7.35 3.04 2.68
N ASN A 135 7.97 4.01 3.34
CA ASN A 135 8.41 3.86 4.71
C ASN A 135 7.21 4.06 5.64
N LEU A 136 6.97 3.05 6.49
CA LEU A 136 5.92 3.06 7.48
C LEU A 136 6.48 3.51 8.83
N LYS A 137 5.79 4.43 9.49
CA LYS A 137 6.14 4.94 10.82
C LYS A 137 4.91 5.02 11.71
N THR A 138 5.01 4.52 12.93
CA THR A 138 4.02 4.82 13.97
C THR A 138 4.28 6.20 14.51
N LEU A 139 3.33 7.11 14.35
CA LEU A 139 3.42 8.48 14.85
C LEU A 139 2.99 8.58 16.32
N VAL A 140 1.86 7.95 16.64
CA VAL A 140 1.27 7.99 17.98
C VAL A 140 0.70 6.63 18.33
N ARG A 141 0.98 6.16 19.55
CA ARG A 141 0.25 5.08 20.21
C ARG A 141 -0.79 5.72 21.12
N ILE A 142 -2.07 5.60 20.76
CA ILE A 142 -3.19 6.18 21.51
C ILE A 142 -3.57 5.26 22.66
N SER A 143 -3.59 3.95 22.40
CA SER A 143 -3.78 2.89 23.38
C SER A 143 -3.03 1.62 22.94
N ASP A 144 -3.20 0.52 23.64
CA ASP A 144 -2.60 -0.76 23.24
C ASP A 144 -3.18 -1.26 21.91
N THR A 145 -4.43 -0.94 21.64
CA THR A 145 -5.13 -1.38 20.42
C THR A 145 -5.23 -0.32 19.33
N GLN A 146 -4.94 0.95 19.63
CA GLN A 146 -5.16 2.07 18.71
C GLN A 146 -3.87 2.82 18.43
N LYS A 147 -3.57 3.01 17.14
CA LYS A 147 -2.35 3.69 16.67
C LYS A 147 -2.64 4.57 15.47
N LEU A 148 -1.88 5.67 15.40
CA LEU A 148 -1.78 6.51 14.20
C LEU A 148 -0.45 6.21 13.52
N HIS A 149 -0.49 5.97 12.24
CA HIS A 149 0.67 5.68 11.40
C HIS A 149 0.76 6.67 10.24
N GLU A 150 1.94 6.71 9.65
CA GLU A 150 2.22 7.44 8.41
C GLU A 150 3.00 6.52 7.46
N CYS A 151 2.67 6.56 6.18
CA CYS A 151 3.37 5.86 5.11
C CYS A 151 3.80 6.90 4.07
N VAL A 152 5.09 7.08 3.88
CA VAL A 152 5.67 8.05 2.94
C VAL A 152 6.40 7.32 1.82
N ALA A 153 6.06 7.63 0.57
CA ALA A 153 6.65 6.99 -0.60
C ALA A 153 8.18 7.00 -0.57
N ILE A 154 8.76 5.89 -1.01
CA ILE A 154 10.19 5.72 -1.24
C ILE A 154 10.41 5.86 -2.75
N LYS A 155 11.38 6.68 -3.13
CA LYS A 155 11.85 6.80 -4.53
C LYS A 155 12.66 5.60 -4.94
#